data_5397df76de2895ec7ad9ed0a6f7ed56d
#
_entry.id   5397df76de2895ec7ad9ed0a6f7ed56d
#
_cell.length_a   1.000
_cell.length_b   1.000
_cell.length_c   1.000
_cell.angle_alpha   90.00
_cell.angle_beta   90.00
_cell.angle_gamma   90.00
#
_symmetry.space_group_name_H-M   'P 1'
#
loop_
_entity.id
_entity.type
_entity.pdbx_description
1 polymer ?
#
loop_
_entity_poly.entity_id
_entity_poly.type
_entity_poly.pdbx_seq_one_letter_code
_entity_poly.pdbx_strand_id
1 'polypeptide(L)'
;MITLRPGSHAYRLLLLLAICGEYPHRSLHLLGSIRTLEELVRRLEVVQHFRTPAGADLGSCKMLTTSGKGNRRTIRLYKSALPLLQTLHPAALDWYLTATGGHRFSGSASHVERNHRVAESVAVCMGAGVEMRPFLLPPLQKQAIRQVAPECACFYTARSVKQLDNTEMNKTIFTRLEQHPNC
;
A
#
# COMPACT_ATOMS: atom_id res chain seq x y z
N MET A 1 18.25 -15.37 -1.19
CA MET A 1 18.58 -13.96 -0.83
C MET A 1 17.92 -13.01 -1.82
N ILE A 2 17.29 -11.94 -1.34
CA ILE A 2 16.56 -10.96 -2.16
C ILE A 2 17.05 -9.55 -1.81
N THR A 3 17.43 -8.78 -2.83
CA THR A 3 17.78 -7.35 -2.66
C THR A 3 16.52 -6.51 -2.90
N LEU A 4 16.11 -5.76 -1.89
CA LEU A 4 14.97 -4.84 -1.97
C LEU A 4 15.44 -3.50 -2.54
N ARG A 5 15.49 -3.42 -3.86
CA ARG A 5 15.82 -2.19 -4.59
C ARG A 5 14.55 -1.39 -4.84
N PRO A 6 14.53 -0.07 -4.61
CA PRO A 6 13.44 0.78 -5.07
C PRO A 6 13.11 0.51 -6.55
N GLY A 7 11.83 0.35 -6.87
CA GLY A 7 11.38 0.00 -8.22
C GLY A 7 11.38 -1.49 -8.57
N SER A 8 12.05 -2.37 -7.81
CA SER A 8 11.95 -3.82 -8.04
C SER A 8 10.54 -4.36 -7.74
N HIS A 9 10.14 -5.46 -8.39
CA HIS A 9 8.83 -6.07 -8.15
C HIS A 9 8.59 -6.43 -6.68
N ALA A 10 9.61 -6.95 -5.97
CA ALA A 10 9.49 -7.28 -4.54
C ALA A 10 9.25 -6.04 -3.70
N TYR A 11 9.97 -4.95 -3.96
CA TYR A 11 9.81 -3.67 -3.28
C TYR A 11 8.44 -3.03 -3.58
N ARG A 12 8.04 -2.99 -4.86
CA ARG A 12 6.72 -2.48 -5.27
C ARG A 12 5.59 -3.26 -4.63
N LEU A 13 5.69 -4.58 -4.58
CA LEU A 13 4.68 -5.43 -3.95
C LEU A 13 4.61 -5.22 -2.43
N LEU A 14 5.75 -5.05 -1.76
CA LEU A 14 5.81 -4.70 -0.34
C LEU A 14 5.08 -3.38 -0.06
N LEU A 15 5.38 -2.34 -0.82
CA LEU A 15 4.72 -1.04 -0.67
C LEU A 15 3.24 -1.07 -1.00
N LEU A 16 2.86 -1.72 -2.10
CA LEU A 16 1.46 -1.86 -2.49
C LEU A 16 0.63 -2.53 -1.38
N LEU A 17 1.17 -3.60 -0.79
CA LEU A 17 0.51 -4.28 0.32
C LEU A 17 0.50 -3.46 1.60
N ALA A 18 1.52 -2.67 1.84
CA ALA A 18 1.52 -1.71 2.95
C ALA A 18 0.43 -0.63 2.77
N ILE A 19 0.18 -0.19 1.54
CA ILE A 19 -0.85 0.80 1.19
C ILE A 19 -2.25 0.19 1.31
N CYS A 20 -2.48 -0.95 0.66
CA CYS A 20 -3.81 -1.51 0.45
C CYS A 20 -4.21 -2.55 1.50
N GLY A 21 -3.23 -3.11 2.23
CA GLY A 21 -3.42 -4.22 3.16
C GLY A 21 -3.47 -5.58 2.48
N GLU A 22 -4.15 -5.67 1.35
CA GLU A 22 -4.32 -6.91 0.58
C GLU A 22 -4.42 -6.64 -0.92
N TYR A 23 -4.01 -7.63 -1.74
CA TYR A 23 -4.01 -7.54 -3.18
C TYR A 23 -4.58 -8.81 -3.83
N PRO A 24 -5.47 -8.71 -4.86
CA PRO A 24 -6.01 -9.87 -5.54
C PRO A 24 -4.93 -10.57 -6.37
N HIS A 25 -4.76 -11.87 -6.15
CA HIS A 25 -3.77 -12.67 -6.89
C HIS A 25 -4.03 -12.66 -8.41
N ARG A 26 -5.31 -12.64 -8.83
CA ARG A 26 -5.72 -12.59 -10.23
C ARG A 26 -5.21 -11.35 -10.98
N SER A 27 -4.93 -10.26 -10.26
CA SER A 27 -4.58 -8.96 -10.84
C SER A 27 -3.07 -8.67 -10.82
N LEU A 28 -2.25 -9.70 -10.57
CA LEU A 28 -0.79 -9.58 -10.64
C LEU A 28 -0.31 -9.02 -11.99
N HIS A 29 -1.04 -9.30 -13.09
CA HIS A 29 -0.74 -8.77 -14.42
C HIS A 29 -0.70 -7.24 -14.49
N LEU A 30 -1.39 -6.52 -13.60
CA LEU A 30 -1.34 -5.05 -13.50
C LEU A 30 0.00 -4.52 -12.98
N LEU A 31 0.81 -5.38 -12.37
CA LEU A 31 2.13 -5.03 -11.81
C LEU A 31 3.28 -5.41 -12.74
N GLY A 32 3.00 -6.18 -13.79
CA GLY A 32 3.99 -6.65 -14.76
C GLY A 32 3.73 -8.06 -15.27
N SER A 33 4.80 -8.75 -15.70
CA SER A 33 4.68 -10.13 -16.19
C SER A 33 4.09 -11.06 -15.13
N ILE A 34 2.95 -11.66 -15.43
CA ILE A 34 2.25 -12.54 -14.49
C ILE A 34 3.13 -13.71 -14.05
N ARG A 35 3.84 -14.35 -14.99
CA ARG A 35 4.73 -15.47 -14.70
C ARG A 35 5.84 -15.09 -13.71
N THR A 36 6.45 -13.92 -13.92
CA THR A 36 7.51 -13.40 -13.04
C THR A 36 6.96 -13.10 -11.64
N LEU A 37 5.76 -12.53 -11.58
CA LEU A 37 5.15 -12.13 -10.31
C LEU A 37 4.59 -13.32 -9.53
N GLU A 38 4.05 -14.33 -10.20
CA GLU A 38 3.63 -15.58 -9.54
C GLU A 38 4.83 -16.31 -8.92
N GLU A 39 5.95 -16.39 -9.66
CA GLU A 39 7.17 -16.98 -9.14
C GLU A 39 7.72 -16.17 -7.96
N LEU A 40 7.71 -14.85 -8.06
CA LEU A 40 8.11 -13.96 -6.98
C LEU A 40 7.23 -14.17 -5.73
N VAL A 41 5.91 -14.18 -5.88
CA VAL A 41 4.98 -14.43 -4.76
C VAL A 41 5.30 -15.76 -4.10
N ARG A 42 5.49 -16.84 -4.87
CA ARG A 42 5.84 -18.16 -4.34
C ARG A 42 7.16 -18.13 -3.55
N ARG A 43 8.17 -17.41 -4.05
CA ARG A 43 9.44 -17.22 -3.34
C ARG A 43 9.28 -16.42 -2.05
N LEU A 44 8.41 -15.42 -2.03
CA LEU A 44 8.18 -14.55 -0.87
C LEU A 44 7.25 -15.18 0.18
N GLU A 45 6.57 -16.27 -0.16
CA GLU A 45 5.77 -17.08 0.76
C GLU A 45 6.60 -18.03 1.63
N VAL A 46 7.89 -18.17 1.35
CA VAL A 46 8.83 -18.89 2.22
C VAL A 46 9.85 -17.93 2.80
N VAL A 47 10.53 -18.36 3.85
CA VAL A 47 11.56 -17.52 4.49
C VAL A 47 12.65 -17.17 3.48
N GLN A 48 12.90 -15.89 3.32
CA GLN A 48 13.98 -15.33 2.49
C GLN A 48 14.83 -14.41 3.34
N HIS A 49 16.09 -14.31 2.98
CA HIS A 49 17.01 -13.31 3.52
C HIS A 49 16.97 -12.07 2.65
N PHE A 50 16.82 -10.90 3.27
CA PHE A 50 16.68 -9.61 2.60
C PHE A 50 17.86 -8.69 2.88
N ARG A 51 18.20 -7.85 1.90
CA ARG A 51 19.21 -6.79 2.04
C ARG A 51 18.82 -5.54 1.24
N THR A 52 19.41 -4.42 1.62
CA THR A 52 19.31 -3.19 0.83
C THR A 52 20.23 -3.25 -0.40
N PRO A 53 20.06 -2.34 -1.39
CA PRO A 53 21.02 -2.20 -2.51
C PRO A 53 22.45 -1.87 -2.05
N ALA A 54 22.61 -1.19 -0.92
CA ALA A 54 23.91 -0.88 -0.32
C ALA A 54 24.52 -2.07 0.46
N GLY A 55 23.84 -3.23 0.48
CA GLY A 55 24.32 -4.43 1.14
C GLY A 55 23.97 -4.55 2.62
N ALA A 56 23.28 -3.55 3.21
CA ALA A 56 22.86 -3.65 4.60
C ALA A 56 21.85 -4.80 4.79
N ASP A 57 22.06 -5.59 5.83
CA ASP A 57 21.22 -6.71 6.20
C ASP A 57 19.86 -6.23 6.74
N LEU A 58 18.78 -6.78 6.19
CA LEU A 58 17.41 -6.54 6.62
C LEU A 58 16.80 -7.76 7.34
N GLY A 59 17.60 -8.80 7.56
CA GLY A 59 17.18 -10.03 8.20
C GLY A 59 16.45 -11.02 7.30
N SER A 60 15.96 -12.08 7.92
CA SER A 60 15.25 -13.17 7.23
C SER A 60 13.81 -13.24 7.70
N CYS A 61 12.87 -13.27 6.76
CA CYS A 61 11.46 -13.43 7.07
C CYS A 61 10.67 -14.08 5.93
N LYS A 62 9.50 -14.62 6.24
CA LYS A 62 8.44 -14.86 5.29
C LYS A 62 7.74 -13.52 5.03
N MET A 63 7.78 -13.04 3.79
CA MET A 63 7.25 -11.71 3.48
C MET A 63 5.75 -11.73 3.21
N LEU A 64 5.26 -12.75 2.51
CA LEU A 64 3.89 -12.81 2.03
C LEU A 64 3.15 -14.05 2.53
N THR A 65 1.84 -13.96 2.49
CA THR A 65 0.94 -15.09 2.59
C THR A 65 -0.19 -14.95 1.58
N THR A 66 -0.62 -16.07 1.01
CA THR A 66 -1.77 -16.12 0.12
C THR A 66 -2.90 -16.88 0.81
N SER A 67 -4.11 -16.36 0.74
CA SER A 67 -5.31 -16.97 1.31
C SER A 67 -6.47 -16.94 0.31
N GLY A 68 -7.50 -17.74 0.55
CA GLY A 68 -8.65 -17.87 -0.34
C GLY A 68 -8.41 -18.76 -1.55
N LYS A 69 -9.45 -18.96 -2.37
CA LYS A 69 -9.44 -19.81 -3.58
C LYS A 69 -10.05 -19.06 -4.76
N GLY A 70 -9.66 -19.45 -5.98
CA GLY A 70 -10.18 -18.88 -7.23
C GLY A 70 -10.05 -17.36 -7.26
N ASN A 71 -11.10 -16.68 -7.66
CA ASN A 71 -11.14 -15.22 -7.80
C ASN A 71 -10.97 -14.44 -6.47
N ARG A 72 -11.15 -15.12 -5.33
CA ARG A 72 -10.97 -14.55 -3.99
C ARG A 72 -9.57 -14.81 -3.42
N ARG A 73 -8.66 -15.37 -4.21
CA ARG A 73 -7.28 -15.58 -3.79
C ARG A 73 -6.60 -14.23 -3.57
N THR A 74 -6.12 -14.01 -2.36
CA THR A 74 -5.66 -12.71 -1.85
C THR A 74 -4.25 -12.84 -1.31
N ILE A 75 -3.38 -11.92 -1.69
CA ILE A 75 -2.00 -11.78 -1.20
C ILE A 75 -2.00 -10.74 -0.08
N ARG A 76 -1.32 -11.02 1.02
CA ARG A 76 -1.16 -10.13 2.19
C ARG A 76 0.27 -10.16 2.69
N LEU A 77 0.67 -9.13 3.43
CA LEU A 77 1.91 -9.22 4.20
C LEU A 77 1.77 -10.31 5.26
N TYR A 78 2.83 -11.06 5.47
CA TYR A 78 2.92 -11.96 6.60
C TYR A 78 3.45 -11.19 7.81
N LYS A 79 3.04 -11.59 9.03
CA LYS A 79 3.38 -10.84 10.26
C LYS A 79 4.88 -10.62 10.43
N SER A 80 5.72 -11.61 10.04
CA SER A 80 7.18 -11.48 10.14
C SER A 80 7.79 -10.46 9.16
N ALA A 81 7.02 -9.90 8.22
CA ALA A 81 7.48 -8.83 7.33
C ALA A 81 7.33 -7.42 7.92
N LEU A 82 6.63 -7.28 9.05
CA LEU A 82 6.41 -5.95 9.66
C LEU A 82 7.72 -5.28 10.12
N PRO A 83 8.68 -5.99 10.74
CA PRO A 83 9.99 -5.40 11.04
C PRO A 83 10.75 -4.95 9.80
N LEU A 84 10.65 -5.70 8.69
CA LEU A 84 11.24 -5.32 7.41
C LEU A 84 10.63 -4.01 6.89
N LEU A 85 9.29 -3.89 6.95
CA LEU A 85 8.59 -2.67 6.57
C LEU A 85 8.95 -1.51 7.51
N GLN A 86 9.09 -1.74 8.82
CA GLN A 86 9.54 -0.74 9.80
C GLN A 86 10.91 -0.15 9.44
N THR A 87 11.85 -1.01 9.07
CA THR A 87 13.21 -0.58 8.71
C THR A 87 13.24 0.21 7.41
N LEU A 88 12.45 -0.19 6.42
CA LEU A 88 12.44 0.45 5.10
C LEU A 88 11.56 1.70 5.04
N HIS A 89 10.40 1.64 5.67
CA HIS A 89 9.37 2.68 5.60
C HIS A 89 8.54 2.74 6.88
N PRO A 90 9.02 3.38 7.95
CA PRO A 90 8.28 3.50 9.22
C PRO A 90 6.86 4.07 9.04
N ALA A 91 6.73 5.15 8.26
CA ALA A 91 5.43 5.77 7.99
C ALA A 91 4.46 4.83 7.25
N ALA A 92 4.98 3.94 6.39
CA ALA A 92 4.16 2.93 5.73
C ALA A 92 3.68 1.85 6.68
N LEU A 93 4.48 1.49 7.68
CA LEU A 93 4.05 0.57 8.72
C LEU A 93 2.96 1.18 9.61
N ASP A 94 3.11 2.42 10.05
CA ASP A 94 2.11 3.12 10.86
C ASP A 94 0.77 3.21 10.12
N TRP A 95 0.82 3.59 8.85
CA TRP A 95 -0.35 3.57 7.98
C TRP A 95 -0.97 2.18 7.88
N TYR A 96 -0.16 1.16 7.58
CA TYR A 96 -0.63 -0.22 7.43
C TYR A 96 -1.32 -0.73 8.70
N LEU A 97 -0.71 -0.52 9.86
CA LEU A 97 -1.28 -0.96 11.14
C LEU A 97 -2.60 -0.27 11.45
N THR A 98 -2.67 1.06 11.21
CA THR A 98 -3.91 1.83 11.34
C THR A 98 -4.97 1.32 10.39
N ALA A 99 -4.61 1.13 9.12
CA ALA A 99 -5.52 0.74 8.05
C ALA A 99 -6.06 -0.69 8.20
N THR A 100 -5.28 -1.59 8.81
CA THR A 100 -5.65 -3.00 9.02
C THR A 100 -6.09 -3.31 10.44
N GLY A 101 -6.22 -2.30 11.32
CA GLY A 101 -6.56 -2.51 12.72
C GLY A 101 -5.57 -3.42 13.46
N GLY A 102 -4.27 -3.20 13.25
CA GLY A 102 -3.21 -4.01 13.84
C GLY A 102 -3.01 -5.37 13.14
N HIS A 103 -2.99 -5.38 11.83
CA HIS A 103 -2.81 -6.60 11.00
C HIS A 103 -4.00 -7.56 11.07
N ARG A 104 -5.22 -7.03 11.19
CA ARG A 104 -6.47 -7.79 11.18
C ARG A 104 -7.17 -7.61 9.84
N PHE A 105 -7.72 -8.69 9.31
CA PHE A 105 -8.40 -8.69 8.02
C PHE A 105 -9.83 -9.21 8.17
N SER A 106 -10.77 -8.48 7.61
CA SER A 106 -12.17 -8.93 7.56
C SER A 106 -12.27 -10.15 6.63
N GLY A 107 -12.94 -11.19 7.10
CA GLY A 107 -13.31 -12.35 6.29
C GLY A 107 -14.53 -12.14 5.41
N SER A 108 -15.22 -11.00 5.52
CA SER A 108 -16.42 -10.69 4.75
C SER A 108 -16.09 -10.56 3.25
N ALA A 109 -16.85 -11.28 2.41
CA ALA A 109 -16.65 -11.30 0.95
C ALA A 109 -16.77 -9.90 0.34
N SER A 110 -17.72 -9.09 0.80
CA SER A 110 -17.93 -7.72 0.30
C SER A 110 -16.75 -6.79 0.65
N HIS A 111 -16.18 -6.92 1.84
CA HIS A 111 -15.00 -6.15 2.21
C HIS A 111 -13.78 -6.54 1.40
N VAL A 112 -13.54 -7.84 1.19
CA VAL A 112 -12.45 -8.34 0.35
C VAL A 112 -12.58 -7.81 -1.07
N GLU A 113 -13.77 -7.90 -1.67
CA GLU A 113 -13.99 -7.42 -3.04
C GLU A 113 -13.76 -5.91 -3.18
N ARG A 114 -14.27 -5.12 -2.22
CA ARG A 114 -14.01 -3.66 -2.21
C ARG A 114 -12.52 -3.35 -2.08
N ASN A 115 -11.81 -4.04 -1.18
CA ASN A 115 -10.38 -3.85 -0.98
C ASN A 115 -9.60 -4.24 -2.23
N HIS A 116 -10.01 -5.30 -2.92
CA HIS A 116 -9.41 -5.72 -4.19
C HIS A 116 -9.54 -4.63 -5.26
N ARG A 117 -10.74 -4.03 -5.44
CA ARG A 117 -10.94 -2.94 -6.41
C ARG A 117 -10.07 -1.73 -6.10
N VAL A 118 -9.97 -1.35 -4.82
CA VAL A 118 -9.07 -0.26 -4.40
C VAL A 118 -7.61 -0.61 -4.72
N ALA A 119 -7.19 -1.82 -4.42
CA ALA A 119 -5.82 -2.25 -4.66
C ALA A 119 -5.48 -2.32 -6.17
N GLU A 120 -6.42 -2.76 -6.99
CA GLU A 120 -6.30 -2.74 -8.46
C GLU A 120 -6.16 -1.30 -8.98
N SER A 121 -6.97 -0.36 -8.48
CA SER A 121 -6.86 1.06 -8.86
C SER A 121 -5.51 1.66 -8.45
N VAL A 122 -5.02 1.37 -7.24
CA VAL A 122 -3.69 1.81 -6.78
C VAL A 122 -2.59 1.23 -7.67
N ALA A 123 -2.69 -0.05 -8.04
CA ALA A 123 -1.71 -0.69 -8.92
C ALA A 123 -1.65 -0.03 -10.31
N VAL A 124 -2.80 0.32 -10.89
CA VAL A 124 -2.90 1.05 -12.16
C VAL A 124 -2.27 2.43 -12.05
N CYS A 125 -2.59 3.20 -11.00
CA CYS A 125 -1.98 4.50 -10.76
C CYS A 125 -0.46 4.41 -10.63
N MET A 126 0.05 3.45 -9.86
CA MET A 126 1.48 3.20 -9.72
C MET A 126 2.13 2.81 -11.06
N GLY A 127 1.43 2.03 -11.88
CA GLY A 127 1.87 1.63 -13.22
C GLY A 127 1.93 2.81 -14.19
N ALA A 128 1.03 3.77 -14.06
CA ALA A 128 0.98 5.00 -14.84
C ALA A 128 1.98 6.09 -14.37
N GLY A 129 2.80 5.79 -13.35
CA GLY A 129 3.75 6.76 -12.80
C GLY A 129 3.12 7.83 -11.92
N VAL A 130 1.86 7.65 -11.53
CA VAL A 130 1.18 8.55 -10.60
C VAL A 130 1.80 8.38 -9.23
N GLU A 131 2.22 9.50 -8.63
CA GLU A 131 2.80 9.48 -7.30
C GLU A 131 1.71 9.17 -6.25
N MET A 132 1.83 8.02 -5.60
CA MET A 132 0.94 7.60 -4.53
C MET A 132 1.60 7.93 -3.19
N ARG A 133 1.03 8.86 -2.44
CA ARG A 133 1.49 9.26 -1.09
C ARG A 133 0.46 8.96 0.00
N PRO A 134 0.00 7.72 0.16
CA PRO A 134 -1.05 7.40 1.12
C PRO A 134 -0.61 7.58 2.58
N PHE A 135 0.69 7.58 2.84
CA PHE A 135 1.28 7.75 4.17
C PHE A 135 1.44 9.22 4.57
N LEU A 136 1.38 10.13 3.61
CA LEU A 136 1.43 11.55 3.83
C LEU A 136 0.01 12.06 3.72
N LEU A 137 -0.52 12.57 4.82
CA LEU A 137 -1.71 13.37 4.75
C LEU A 137 -1.36 14.66 3.98
N PRO A 138 -2.27 15.19 3.16
CA PRO A 138 -2.07 16.50 2.59
C PRO A 138 -1.69 17.44 3.74
N PRO A 139 -0.68 18.30 3.62
CA PRO A 139 -0.32 19.25 4.66
C PRO A 139 -1.44 20.29 4.78
N LEU A 140 -2.57 19.89 5.33
CA LEU A 140 -3.73 20.73 5.64
C LEU A 140 -3.41 21.55 6.90
N GLN A 141 -2.27 22.19 6.88
CA GLN A 141 -1.94 23.17 7.90
C GLN A 141 -2.85 24.39 7.67
N LYS A 142 -3.03 25.19 8.74
CA LYS A 142 -3.87 26.40 8.83
C LYS A 142 -3.70 27.43 7.71
N GLN A 143 -2.91 27.16 6.70
CA GLN A 143 -2.60 28.01 5.57
C GLN A 143 -3.48 27.68 4.37
N ALA A 144 -3.77 28.72 3.61
CA ALA A 144 -4.67 28.66 2.47
C ALA A 144 -4.37 27.49 1.52
N ILE A 145 -5.39 26.85 1.02
CA ILE A 145 -5.40 25.74 0.05
C ILE A 145 -4.40 25.92 -1.11
N ARG A 146 -4.02 27.15 -1.44
CA ARG A 146 -3.04 27.47 -2.48
C ARG A 146 -1.65 26.88 -2.25
N GLN A 147 -1.28 26.54 -1.01
CA GLN A 147 0.03 25.95 -0.69
C GLN A 147 -0.01 24.42 -0.65
N VAL A 148 -1.17 23.83 -0.83
CA VAL A 148 -1.38 22.37 -0.73
C VAL A 148 -1.34 21.71 -2.10
N ALA A 149 -1.52 22.47 -3.20
CA ALA A 149 -1.42 21.92 -4.54
C ALA A 149 0.06 21.66 -4.89
N PRO A 150 0.51 20.40 -4.92
CA PRO A 150 1.85 20.10 -5.41
C PRO A 150 1.94 20.48 -6.89
N GLU A 151 3.14 20.75 -7.38
CA GLU A 151 3.40 21.04 -8.81
C GLU A 151 2.97 19.88 -9.73
N CYS A 152 2.86 18.68 -9.19
CA CYS A 152 2.33 17.50 -9.89
C CYS A 152 1.04 16.98 -9.21
N ALA A 153 0.17 16.31 -9.98
CA ALA A 153 -1.02 15.70 -9.45
C ALA A 153 -0.67 14.61 -8.43
N CYS A 154 -1.19 14.73 -7.22
CA CYS A 154 -1.07 13.71 -6.17
C CYS A 154 -2.44 13.13 -5.89
N PHE A 155 -2.48 11.80 -5.72
CA PHE A 155 -3.70 11.09 -5.41
C PHE A 155 -3.63 10.50 -4.01
N TYR A 156 -4.67 10.71 -3.25
CA TYR A 156 -4.84 10.18 -1.90
C TYR A 156 -5.94 9.13 -1.90
N THR A 157 -5.75 8.06 -1.15
CA THR A 157 -6.83 7.07 -1.01
C THR A 157 -7.97 7.66 -0.18
N ALA A 158 -9.22 7.23 -0.42
CA ALA A 158 -10.36 7.61 0.39
C ALA A 158 -10.14 7.34 1.90
N ARG A 159 -9.29 6.35 2.23
CA ARG A 159 -8.90 6.05 3.61
C ARG A 159 -7.97 7.12 4.18
N SER A 160 -7.03 7.66 3.40
CA SER A 160 -6.20 8.79 3.79
C SER A 160 -7.04 10.02 4.09
N VAL A 161 -8.01 10.31 3.23
CA VAL A 161 -8.93 11.43 3.38
C VAL A 161 -9.81 11.26 4.62
N LYS A 162 -10.30 10.04 4.90
CA LYS A 162 -11.08 9.76 6.11
C LYS A 162 -10.31 9.95 7.41
N GLN A 163 -8.99 9.78 7.41
CA GLN A 163 -8.19 10.06 8.60
C GLN A 163 -8.14 11.54 8.94
N LEU A 164 -8.39 12.42 7.97
CA LEU A 164 -8.56 13.84 8.22
C LEU A 164 -9.86 14.16 8.99
N ASP A 165 -10.81 13.23 9.01
CA ASP A 165 -12.15 13.43 9.58
C ASP A 165 -12.23 13.25 11.10
N ASN A 166 -11.14 12.90 11.78
CA ASN A 166 -11.12 12.63 13.23
C ASN A 166 -10.70 13.83 14.11
N THR A 167 -10.56 15.03 13.56
CA THR A 167 -10.27 16.24 14.32
C THR A 167 -11.37 17.30 14.10
N GLU A 168 -11.62 18.19 15.05
CA GLU A 168 -12.70 19.21 14.97
C GLU A 168 -12.62 20.14 13.73
N MET A 169 -11.46 20.19 13.06
CA MET A 169 -11.29 20.95 11.82
C MET A 169 -11.80 20.22 10.55
N ASN A 170 -12.24 19.00 10.66
CA ASN A 170 -12.32 18.05 9.55
C ASN A 170 -13.54 18.22 8.65
N LYS A 171 -14.71 18.54 9.19
CA LYS A 171 -15.92 18.70 8.38
C LYS A 171 -15.76 19.77 7.31
N THR A 172 -15.15 20.89 7.68
CA THR A 172 -14.92 22.01 6.74
C THR A 172 -13.89 21.68 5.67
N ILE A 173 -12.85 20.90 6.01
CA ILE A 173 -11.79 20.48 5.11
C ILE A 173 -12.31 19.43 4.14
N PHE A 174 -13.04 18.42 4.63
CA PHE A 174 -13.65 17.37 3.81
C PHE A 174 -14.63 17.95 2.79
N THR A 175 -15.51 18.84 3.20
CA THR A 175 -16.45 19.54 2.31
C THR A 175 -15.72 20.33 1.22
N ARG A 176 -14.57 20.95 1.55
CA ARG A 176 -13.75 21.67 0.58
C ARG A 176 -13.03 20.73 -0.40
N LEU A 177 -12.56 19.57 0.06
CA LEU A 177 -11.94 18.55 -0.81
C LEU A 177 -12.96 17.92 -1.76
N GLU A 178 -14.20 17.71 -1.33
CA GLU A 178 -15.31 17.26 -2.19
C GLU A 178 -15.64 18.27 -3.31
N GLN A 179 -15.46 19.55 -3.04
CA GLN A 179 -15.67 20.62 -4.03
C GLN A 179 -14.52 20.77 -5.02
N HIS A 180 -13.39 20.08 -4.79
CA HIS A 180 -12.23 20.11 -5.66
C HIS A 180 -11.91 18.69 -6.15
N PRO A 181 -12.59 18.22 -7.22
CA PRO A 181 -12.47 16.84 -7.70
C PRO A 181 -11.08 16.45 -8.20
N ASN A 182 -10.13 17.39 -8.24
CA ASN A 182 -8.74 17.18 -8.65
C ASN A 182 -7.78 16.96 -7.45
N CYS A 183 -8.30 16.86 -6.24
CA CYS A 183 -7.52 16.52 -5.04
C CYS A 183 -7.62 15.03 -4.72
#